data_ab0f82fdbb97e3c3b29d97395f7cf62d
#
_entry.id   ab0f82fdbb97e3c3b29d97395f7cf62d
#
_cell.length_a   1.000
_cell.length_b   1.000
_cell.length_c   1.000
_cell.angle_alpha   90.00
_cell.angle_beta   90.00
_cell.angle_gamma   90.00
#
_symmetry.space_group_name_H-M   'P 1'
#
loop_
_entity.id
_entity.type
_entity.pdbx_description
1 polymer ?
#
loop_
_entity_poly.entity_id
_entity_poly.type
_entity_poly.pdbx_seq_one_letter_code
_entity_poly.pdbx_strand_id
1 'polypeptide(L)'
;MKKIILFVILLLVCGCSKKLTCTYEQEYEDISINNKIVFNFKDNTYKQEDVMVFKDSESASGYFKDIDAYVEEYSLVLEQNKIISHLDGQIKLDGTKEEIKQQYEDYDYVCK
;
A
#
# COMPACT_ATOMS: atom_id res chain seq x y z
N MET A 1 -4.31 -9.93 28.15
CA MET A 1 -2.88 -9.94 28.37
C MET A 1 -2.15 -10.99 27.52
N LYS A 2 -2.82 -12.08 27.20
CA LYS A 2 -2.26 -13.07 26.30
C LYS A 2 -1.88 -12.47 24.94
N LYS A 3 -2.66 -11.50 24.46
CA LYS A 3 -2.38 -10.83 23.20
C LYS A 3 -1.07 -10.04 23.24
N ILE A 4 -0.76 -9.49 24.39
CA ILE A 4 0.48 -8.73 24.55
C ILE A 4 1.68 -9.66 24.49
N ILE A 5 1.56 -10.82 25.13
CA ILE A 5 2.64 -11.81 25.12
C ILE A 5 2.87 -12.34 23.71
N LEU A 6 1.79 -12.66 23.00
CA LEU A 6 1.88 -13.11 21.62
C LEU A 6 2.49 -12.01 20.74
N PHE A 7 2.12 -10.77 21.00
CA PHE A 7 2.66 -9.65 20.25
C PHE A 7 4.17 -9.51 20.45
N VAL A 8 4.63 -9.69 21.68
CA VAL A 8 6.06 -9.64 21.97
C VAL A 8 6.81 -10.76 21.24
N ILE A 9 6.24 -11.96 21.25
CA ILE A 9 6.84 -13.08 20.54
C ILE A 9 6.91 -12.80 19.04
N LEU A 10 5.82 -12.24 18.50
CA LEU A 10 5.79 -11.87 17.10
C LEU A 10 6.82 -10.80 16.77
N LEU A 11 7.01 -9.84 17.67
CA LEU A 11 8.04 -8.83 17.49
C LEU A 11 9.44 -9.42 17.43
N LEU A 12 9.70 -10.41 18.26
CA LEU A 12 10.98 -11.10 18.26
C LEU A 12 11.21 -11.83 16.93
N VAL A 13 10.17 -12.48 16.42
CA VAL A 13 10.22 -13.14 15.12
C VAL A 13 10.33 -12.10 14.01
N CYS A 14 9.49 -11.06 14.09
CA CYS A 14 9.49 -9.99 13.09
C CYS A 14 10.75 -9.14 13.16
N GLY A 15 11.46 -9.11 14.30
CA GLY A 15 12.73 -8.44 14.42
C GLY A 15 13.76 -8.99 13.46
N CYS A 16 13.59 -10.25 13.04
CA CYS A 16 14.42 -10.87 12.02
C CYS A 16 13.86 -10.63 10.62
N SER A 17 12.68 -10.06 10.51
CA SER A 17 12.05 -9.84 9.22
C SER A 17 12.69 -8.66 8.50
N LYS A 18 12.92 -8.85 7.23
CA LYS A 18 13.43 -7.80 6.35
C LYS A 18 12.31 -7.14 5.57
N LYS A 19 11.07 -7.27 6.03
CA LYS A 19 9.90 -6.71 5.36
C LYS A 19 9.26 -5.63 6.20
N LEU A 20 8.68 -4.65 5.53
CA LEU A 20 7.90 -3.59 6.15
C LEU A 20 6.65 -3.36 5.32
N THR A 21 5.49 -3.41 5.95
CA THR A 21 4.22 -3.16 5.28
C THR A 21 3.63 -1.86 5.79
N CYS A 22 3.42 -0.91 4.89
CA CYS A 22 2.83 0.38 5.20
C CYS A 22 1.49 0.51 4.49
N THR A 23 0.45 0.88 5.23
CA THR A 23 -0.89 1.04 4.68
C THR A 23 -1.43 2.42 5.00
N TYR A 24 -2.25 2.92 4.09
CA TYR A 24 -2.90 4.21 4.22
C TYR A 24 -4.32 4.10 3.71
N GLU A 25 -5.28 4.60 4.50
CA GLU A 25 -6.68 4.60 4.09
C GLU A 25 -7.21 6.02 4.12
N GLN A 26 -7.95 6.38 3.10
CA GLN A 26 -8.56 7.70 3.02
C GLN A 26 -9.96 7.54 2.46
N GLU A 27 -10.94 8.17 3.12
CA GLU A 27 -12.32 8.13 2.66
C GLU A 27 -12.79 9.52 2.28
N TYR A 28 -13.33 9.60 1.10
CA TYR A 28 -14.03 10.79 0.62
C TYR A 28 -15.52 10.45 0.52
N GLU A 29 -16.33 11.42 0.20
CA GLU A 29 -17.78 11.24 0.14
C GLU A 29 -18.20 10.09 -0.81
N ASP A 30 -17.57 10.03 -1.98
CA ASP A 30 -17.95 9.06 -3.02
C ASP A 30 -16.86 8.04 -3.35
N ILE A 31 -15.68 8.16 -2.76
CA ILE A 31 -14.53 7.33 -3.10
C ILE A 31 -13.76 6.98 -1.82
N SER A 32 -13.36 5.72 -1.72
CA SER A 32 -12.42 5.28 -0.70
C SER A 32 -11.11 4.88 -1.39
N ILE A 33 -9.99 5.27 -0.80
CA ILE A 33 -8.67 4.97 -1.35
C ILE A 33 -7.88 4.20 -0.31
N ASN A 34 -7.34 3.05 -0.70
CA ASN A 34 -6.49 2.22 0.14
C ASN A 34 -5.16 2.03 -0.54
N ASN A 35 -4.09 2.44 0.11
CA ASN A 35 -2.73 2.28 -0.41
C ASN A 35 -1.99 1.29 0.47
N LYS A 36 -1.28 0.36 -0.15
CA LYS A 36 -0.48 -0.63 0.56
C LYS A 36 0.87 -0.77 -0.13
N ILE A 37 1.93 -0.62 0.62
CA ILE A 37 3.29 -0.79 0.12
C ILE A 37 3.98 -1.83 0.98
N VAL A 38 4.57 -2.83 0.34
CA VAL A 38 5.36 -3.86 1.03
C VAL A 38 6.81 -3.70 0.57
N PHE A 39 7.68 -3.36 1.51
CA PHE A 39 9.12 -3.27 1.27
C PHE A 39 9.78 -4.57 1.65
N ASN A 40 10.63 -5.09 0.77
CA ASN A 40 11.43 -6.27 1.04
C ASN A 40 12.90 -5.82 1.04
N PHE A 41 13.47 -5.66 2.23
CA PHE A 41 14.84 -5.15 2.36
C PHE A 41 15.88 -6.23 2.10
N LYS A 42 15.47 -7.49 2.06
CA LYS A 42 16.38 -8.58 1.69
C LYS A 42 16.74 -8.50 0.21
N ASP A 43 15.73 -8.23 -0.62
CA ASP A 43 15.90 -8.14 -2.07
C ASP A 43 16.01 -6.71 -2.56
N ASN A 44 15.81 -5.75 -1.67
CA ASN A 44 15.79 -4.33 -2.00
C ASN A 44 14.71 -3.97 -3.02
N THR A 45 13.54 -4.60 -2.87
CA THR A 45 12.40 -4.39 -3.76
C THR A 45 11.17 -3.93 -2.98
N TYR A 46 10.20 -3.39 -3.73
CA TYR A 46 8.91 -3.05 -3.14
C TYR A 46 7.77 -3.46 -4.06
N LYS A 47 6.60 -3.64 -3.47
CA LYS A 47 5.36 -3.86 -4.21
C LYS A 47 4.32 -2.93 -3.64
N GLN A 48 3.67 -2.19 -4.51
CA GLN A 48 2.63 -1.25 -4.12
C GLN A 48 1.32 -1.63 -4.78
N GLU A 49 0.25 -1.63 -3.99
CA GLU A 49 -1.09 -1.86 -4.49
C GLU A 49 -1.97 -0.72 -3.99
N ASP A 50 -2.62 -0.04 -4.90
CA ASP A 50 -3.55 1.01 -4.59
C ASP A 50 -4.93 0.60 -5.07
N VAL A 51 -5.94 0.72 -4.21
CA VAL A 51 -7.31 0.36 -4.55
C VAL A 51 -8.20 1.57 -4.35
N MET A 52 -8.89 1.98 -5.40
CA MET A 52 -9.90 3.01 -5.33
C MET A 52 -11.27 2.35 -5.44
N VAL A 53 -12.11 2.55 -4.45
CA VAL A 53 -13.47 2.00 -4.43
C VAL A 53 -14.45 3.15 -4.66
N PHE A 54 -15.23 3.04 -5.73
CA PHE A 54 -16.23 4.05 -6.08
C PHE A 54 -17.60 3.63 -5.58
N LYS A 55 -18.52 4.58 -5.51
CA LYS A 55 -19.89 4.30 -5.05
C LYS A 55 -20.63 3.33 -5.95
N ASP A 56 -20.30 3.31 -7.25
CA ASP A 56 -20.90 2.41 -8.21
C ASP A 56 -19.95 2.13 -9.36
N SER A 57 -20.28 1.12 -10.17
CA SER A 57 -19.43 0.70 -11.29
C SER A 57 -19.42 1.72 -12.42
N GLU A 58 -20.49 2.48 -12.58
CA GLU A 58 -20.56 3.51 -13.62
C GLU A 58 -19.56 4.62 -13.35
N SER A 59 -19.47 5.07 -12.10
CA SER A 59 -18.50 6.09 -11.70
C SER A 59 -17.06 5.60 -11.88
N ALA A 60 -16.79 4.36 -11.50
CA ALA A 60 -15.49 3.75 -11.68
C ALA A 60 -15.09 3.65 -13.15
N SER A 61 -16.04 3.22 -13.99
CA SER A 61 -15.81 3.09 -15.41
C SER A 61 -15.54 4.44 -16.06
N GLY A 62 -16.28 5.46 -15.67
CA GLY A 62 -16.07 6.82 -16.17
C GLY A 62 -14.69 7.34 -15.82
N TYR A 63 -14.30 7.19 -14.57
CA TYR A 63 -12.97 7.61 -14.12
C TYR A 63 -11.86 6.83 -14.84
N PHE A 64 -12.06 5.52 -15.00
CA PHE A 64 -11.10 4.66 -15.68
C PHE A 64 -10.83 5.12 -17.12
N LYS A 65 -11.88 5.55 -17.82
CA LYS A 65 -11.73 6.08 -19.17
C LYS A 65 -10.92 7.38 -19.19
N ASP A 66 -11.10 8.21 -18.18
CA ASP A 66 -10.39 9.48 -18.09
C ASP A 66 -8.88 9.28 -17.83
N ILE A 67 -8.50 8.18 -17.22
CA ILE A 67 -7.10 7.88 -16.91
C ILE A 67 -6.53 6.82 -17.83
N ASP A 68 -7.14 6.60 -18.98
CA ASP A 68 -6.73 5.57 -19.94
C ASP A 68 -5.24 5.67 -20.32
N ALA A 69 -4.70 6.89 -20.38
CA ALA A 69 -3.30 7.09 -20.70
C ALA A 69 -2.34 6.49 -19.66
N TYR A 70 -2.81 6.25 -18.45
CA TYR A 70 -1.98 5.73 -17.36
C TYR A 70 -2.21 4.27 -17.08
N VAL A 71 -3.12 3.62 -17.82
CA VAL A 71 -3.50 2.23 -17.55
C VAL A 71 -2.31 1.29 -17.63
N GLU A 72 -1.49 1.41 -18.66
CA GLU A 72 -0.32 0.54 -18.81
C GLU A 72 0.80 0.91 -17.86
N GLU A 73 1.05 2.21 -17.67
CA GLU A 73 2.15 2.68 -16.83
C GLU A 73 2.02 2.21 -15.38
N TYR A 74 0.79 2.25 -14.84
CA TYR A 74 0.53 1.89 -13.46
C TYR A 74 -0.20 0.57 -13.30
N SER A 75 -0.27 -0.23 -14.37
CA SER A 75 -0.94 -1.53 -14.36
C SER A 75 -2.35 -1.43 -13.76
N LEU A 76 -3.12 -0.46 -14.24
CA LEU A 76 -4.46 -0.20 -13.74
C LEU A 76 -5.45 -1.23 -14.28
N VAL A 77 -6.30 -1.73 -13.39
CA VAL A 77 -7.34 -2.69 -13.73
C VAL A 77 -8.66 -2.19 -13.17
N LEU A 78 -9.68 -2.20 -14.02
CA LEU A 78 -11.05 -1.90 -13.61
C LEU A 78 -11.77 -3.18 -13.28
N GLU A 79 -12.32 -3.27 -12.08
CA GLU A 79 -13.04 -4.45 -11.61
C GLU A 79 -14.30 -4.01 -10.88
N GLN A 80 -15.44 -4.04 -11.56
CA GLN A 80 -16.71 -3.55 -11.04
C GLN A 80 -16.60 -2.08 -10.62
N ASN A 81 -16.74 -1.79 -9.32
CA ASN A 81 -16.65 -0.42 -8.82
C ASN A 81 -15.27 -0.09 -8.26
N LYS A 82 -14.26 -0.87 -8.63
CA LYS A 82 -12.90 -0.69 -8.12
C LYS A 82 -11.90 -0.48 -9.23
N ILE A 83 -10.94 0.37 -8.97
CA ILE A 83 -9.76 0.52 -9.83
C ILE A 83 -8.57 0.12 -8.98
N ILE A 84 -7.81 -0.85 -9.46
CA ILE A 84 -6.67 -1.42 -8.76
C ILE A 84 -5.41 -1.12 -9.53
N SER A 85 -4.41 -0.59 -8.82
CA SER A 85 -3.09 -0.28 -9.38
C SER A 85 -2.04 -1.16 -8.72
N HIS A 86 -1.16 -1.72 -9.53
CA HIS A 86 -0.02 -2.50 -9.04
C HIS A 86 1.26 -1.88 -9.56
N LEU A 87 2.21 -1.67 -8.66
CA LEU A 87 3.48 -1.09 -9.01
C LEU A 87 4.59 -1.85 -8.28
N ASP A 88 5.57 -2.33 -9.02
CA ASP A 88 6.71 -3.07 -8.47
C ASP A 88 8.00 -2.35 -8.85
N GLY A 89 9.00 -2.43 -8.00
CA GLY A 89 10.26 -1.82 -8.32
C GLY A 89 11.33 -2.10 -7.29
N GLN A 90 12.46 -1.42 -7.46
CA GLN A 90 13.53 -1.46 -6.49
C GLN A 90 13.37 -0.30 -5.52
N ILE A 91 13.77 -0.54 -4.27
CA ILE A 91 13.72 0.51 -3.25
C ILE A 91 14.76 1.56 -3.61
N LYS A 92 14.30 2.78 -3.84
CA LYS A 92 15.15 3.92 -4.18
C LYS A 92 15.29 4.91 -3.03
N LEU A 93 14.66 4.60 -1.90
CA LEU A 93 14.73 5.45 -0.72
C LEU A 93 16.00 5.14 0.05
N ASP A 94 16.66 6.19 0.51
CA ASP A 94 17.82 6.04 1.36
C ASP A 94 17.39 5.89 2.81
N GLY A 95 18.09 5.01 3.53
CA GLY A 95 17.85 4.85 4.94
C GLY A 95 17.60 3.43 5.36
N THR A 96 17.55 3.24 6.66
CA THR A 96 17.26 1.95 7.25
C THR A 96 15.75 1.69 7.21
N LYS A 97 15.38 0.46 7.57
CA LYS A 97 13.97 0.10 7.69
C LYS A 97 13.24 1.05 8.63
N GLU A 98 13.84 1.37 9.76
CA GLU A 98 13.24 2.26 10.74
C GLU A 98 13.08 3.68 10.22
N GLU A 99 14.05 4.16 9.46
CA GLU A 99 13.98 5.48 8.87
C GLU A 99 12.90 5.58 7.81
N ILE A 100 12.79 4.55 6.98
CA ILE A 100 11.73 4.49 5.95
C ILE A 100 10.37 4.39 6.62
N LYS A 101 10.25 3.56 7.65
CA LYS A 101 9.02 3.45 8.43
C LYS A 101 8.59 4.82 8.97
N GLN A 102 9.54 5.56 9.55
CA GLN A 102 9.24 6.88 10.11
C GLN A 102 8.81 7.86 9.03
N GLN A 103 9.44 7.83 7.87
CA GLN A 103 9.05 8.70 6.76
C GLN A 103 7.60 8.48 6.35
N TYR A 104 7.17 7.22 6.27
CA TYR A 104 5.80 6.91 5.89
C TYR A 104 4.81 7.22 7.01
N GLU A 105 5.21 6.99 8.26
CA GLU A 105 4.35 7.32 9.40
C GLU A 105 4.13 8.83 9.51
N ASP A 106 5.10 9.62 9.08
CA ASP A 106 4.95 11.08 9.05
C ASP A 106 3.88 11.51 8.04
N TYR A 107 3.54 10.67 7.07
CA TYR A 107 2.49 10.92 6.10
C TYR A 107 1.22 10.14 6.42
N ASP A 108 1.03 9.77 7.68
CA ASP A 108 -0.17 9.10 8.19
C ASP A 108 -0.33 7.65 7.75
N TYR A 109 0.72 7.02 7.25
CA TYR A 109 0.72 5.59 7.01
C TYR A 109 0.85 4.83 8.32
N VAL A 110 0.29 3.63 8.34
CA VAL A 110 0.49 2.68 9.45
C VAL A 110 1.44 1.60 8.96
N CYS A 111 2.60 1.51 9.57
CA CYS A 111 3.65 0.58 9.14
C CYS A 111 3.87 -0.50 10.19
N LYS A 112 3.99 -1.74 9.73
CA LYS A 112 4.22 -2.91 10.60
C LYS A 112 5.28 -3.82 10.04
#